data_42b6bd810223c091a19744970a85a154
#
_entry.id   42b6bd810223c091a19744970a85a154
#
_cell.length_a   1.000
_cell.length_b   1.000
_cell.length_c   1.000
_cell.angle_alpha   90.00
_cell.angle_beta   90.00
_cell.angle_gamma   90.00
#
_symmetry.space_group_name_H-M   'P 1'
#
loop_
_entity.id
_entity.type
_entity.pdbx_description
1 polymer ?
#
loop_
_entity_poly.entity_id
_entity_poly.type
_entity_poly.pdbx_seq_one_letter_code
_entity_poly.pdbx_strand_id
1 'polypeptide(L)'
;NVTVTVYDAAGAQRGTTTTAAAGTYSISATGTGPYRIEFTAIPSGYSASARSTDSVTGGTATDAGSTVQFISDGNTSNVNLALNRPQDFCADNPDICSQLYGVGSANFPESIFAVPYSSGSTRTTGGAPVNDFMVPATSSLANSNQVGTTFGLAYRRASRSLFAAAFM
;
A
#
# COMPACT_ATOMS: atom_id res chain seq x y z
N ASN A 1 -12.45 -7.37 -13.71
CA ASN A 1 -11.93 -8.63 -14.24
C ASN A 1 -10.46 -8.43 -14.64
N VAL A 2 -9.64 -9.45 -14.40
CA VAL A 2 -8.23 -9.49 -14.80
C VAL A 2 -8.11 -10.34 -16.05
N THR A 3 -7.31 -9.90 -17.01
CA THR A 3 -7.01 -10.69 -18.21
C THR A 3 -5.84 -11.63 -17.90
N VAL A 4 -5.98 -12.89 -18.27
CA VAL A 4 -4.95 -13.94 -18.12
C VAL A 4 -4.55 -14.42 -19.49
N THR A 5 -3.26 -14.30 -19.82
CA THR A 5 -2.73 -14.70 -21.12
C THR A 5 -1.58 -15.69 -20.92
N VAL A 6 -1.57 -16.74 -21.72
CA VAL A 6 -0.53 -17.79 -21.71
C VAL A 6 0.34 -17.65 -22.95
N TYR A 7 1.64 -17.65 -22.75
CA TYR A 7 2.65 -17.64 -23.81
C TYR A 7 3.55 -18.89 -23.68
N ASP A 8 3.99 -19.42 -24.80
CA ASP A 8 5.00 -20.47 -24.81
C ASP A 8 6.43 -19.94 -24.65
N ALA A 9 7.39 -20.84 -24.65
CA ALA A 9 8.81 -20.49 -24.53
C ALA A 9 9.33 -19.58 -25.67
N ALA A 10 8.69 -19.61 -26.84
CA ALA A 10 9.03 -18.76 -27.98
C ALA A 10 8.34 -17.38 -27.91
N GLY A 11 7.50 -17.15 -26.88
CA GLY A 11 6.73 -15.91 -26.71
C GLY A 11 5.46 -15.84 -27.54
N ALA A 12 5.04 -16.95 -28.18
CA ALA A 12 3.78 -16.98 -28.90
C ALA A 12 2.60 -17.14 -27.93
N GLN A 13 1.55 -16.36 -28.14
CA GLN A 13 0.33 -16.46 -27.35
C GLN A 13 -0.37 -17.80 -27.63
N ARG A 14 -0.68 -18.54 -26.59
CA ARG A 14 -1.28 -19.88 -26.66
C ARG A 14 -2.69 -19.96 -26.10
N GLY A 15 -3.12 -18.96 -25.38
CA GLY A 15 -4.46 -18.83 -24.84
C GLY A 15 -4.65 -17.52 -24.13
N THR A 16 -5.92 -17.10 -24.00
CA THR A 16 -6.29 -15.94 -23.21
C THR A 16 -7.69 -16.12 -22.64
N THR A 17 -7.92 -15.59 -21.46
CA THR A 17 -9.22 -15.56 -20.78
C THR A 17 -9.31 -14.37 -19.85
N THR A 18 -10.46 -14.17 -19.23
CA THR A 18 -10.65 -13.18 -18.17
C THR A 18 -11.22 -13.83 -16.93
N THR A 19 -10.85 -13.31 -15.75
CA THR A 19 -11.43 -13.79 -14.50
C THR A 19 -12.92 -13.48 -14.41
N ALA A 20 -13.68 -14.40 -13.84
CA ALA A 20 -15.08 -14.18 -13.47
C ALA A 20 -15.18 -13.18 -12.29
N ALA A 21 -16.40 -12.78 -11.93
CA ALA A 21 -16.65 -11.89 -10.81
C ALA A 21 -16.13 -12.43 -9.47
N ALA A 22 -16.13 -13.76 -9.30
CA ALA A 22 -15.57 -14.44 -8.13
C ALA A 22 -14.03 -14.61 -8.17
N GLY A 23 -13.35 -14.06 -9.20
CA GLY A 23 -11.92 -14.17 -9.36
C GLY A 23 -11.44 -15.49 -9.99
N THR A 24 -12.32 -16.44 -10.21
CA THR A 24 -11.99 -17.73 -10.83
C THR A 24 -11.76 -17.61 -12.33
N TYR A 25 -10.91 -18.46 -12.88
CA TYR A 25 -10.68 -18.58 -14.32
C TYR A 25 -10.27 -20.00 -14.70
N SER A 26 -10.44 -20.33 -15.95
CA SER A 26 -9.90 -21.51 -16.58
C SER A 26 -9.41 -21.13 -17.97
N ILE A 27 -8.30 -21.69 -18.39
CA ILE A 27 -7.68 -21.41 -19.68
C ILE A 27 -7.10 -22.69 -20.26
N SER A 28 -7.36 -22.93 -21.53
CA SER A 28 -6.73 -23.99 -22.29
C SER A 28 -5.65 -23.38 -23.19
N ALA A 29 -4.42 -23.80 -23.01
CA ALA A 29 -3.30 -23.40 -23.84
C ALA A 29 -3.02 -24.49 -24.88
N THR A 30 -2.69 -24.10 -26.10
CA THR A 30 -2.23 -25.01 -27.16
C THR A 30 -0.72 -25.09 -27.17
N GLY A 31 -0.16 -26.22 -27.64
CA GLY A 31 1.28 -26.45 -27.73
C GLY A 31 1.85 -27.14 -26.48
N THR A 32 3.15 -27.06 -26.31
CA THR A 32 3.89 -27.64 -25.19
C THR A 32 4.61 -26.55 -24.40
N GLY A 33 4.69 -26.74 -23.08
CA GLY A 33 5.38 -25.82 -22.18
C GLY A 33 6.93 -25.85 -22.34
N PRO A 34 7.65 -25.11 -21.51
CA PRO A 34 7.11 -24.32 -20.38
C PRO A 34 6.33 -23.10 -20.84
N TYR A 35 5.42 -22.66 -19.99
CA TYR A 35 4.57 -21.51 -20.27
C TYR A 35 4.87 -20.34 -19.35
N ARG A 36 4.70 -19.11 -19.87
CA ARG A 36 4.63 -17.87 -19.14
C ARG A 36 3.18 -17.41 -19.09
N ILE A 37 2.69 -17.17 -17.90
CA ILE A 37 1.34 -16.66 -17.66
C ILE A 37 1.44 -15.20 -17.24
N GLU A 38 0.71 -14.34 -17.91
CA GLU A 38 0.65 -12.92 -17.62
C GLU A 38 -0.76 -12.51 -17.18
N PHE A 39 -0.84 -11.79 -16.08
CA PHE A 39 -2.04 -11.16 -15.57
C PHE A 39 -2.00 -9.67 -15.90
N THR A 40 -2.95 -9.23 -16.70
CA THR A 40 -3.05 -7.83 -17.18
C THR A 40 -4.45 -7.27 -16.92
N ALA A 41 -4.67 -6.01 -17.29
CA ALA A 41 -5.92 -5.32 -17.04
C ALA A 41 -6.34 -5.37 -15.55
N ILE A 42 -5.37 -5.23 -14.65
CA ILE A 42 -5.65 -5.13 -13.21
C ILE A 42 -6.56 -3.92 -12.99
N PRO A 43 -7.68 -4.07 -12.25
CA PRO A 43 -8.59 -2.96 -12.01
C PRO A 43 -7.89 -1.78 -11.34
N SER A 44 -8.29 -0.56 -11.71
CA SER A 44 -7.76 0.66 -11.13
C SER A 44 -7.86 0.66 -9.60
N GLY A 45 -6.82 1.11 -8.92
CA GLY A 45 -6.72 1.12 -7.47
C GLY A 45 -6.28 -0.20 -6.85
N TYR A 46 -6.04 -1.24 -7.65
CA TYR A 46 -5.48 -2.50 -7.17
C TYR A 46 -4.03 -2.66 -7.61
N SER A 47 -3.25 -3.33 -6.79
CA SER A 47 -1.85 -3.69 -7.05
C SER A 47 -1.62 -5.17 -6.78
N ALA A 48 -0.65 -5.76 -7.49
CA ALA A 48 -0.22 -7.11 -7.20
C ALA A 48 0.36 -7.19 -5.77
N SER A 49 0.02 -8.25 -5.07
CA SER A 49 0.41 -8.50 -3.68
C SER A 49 1.22 -9.78 -3.57
N ALA A 50 1.87 -9.99 -2.42
CA ALA A 50 2.55 -11.23 -2.13
C ALA A 50 1.59 -12.41 -2.24
N ARG A 51 2.10 -13.52 -2.77
CA ARG A 51 1.33 -14.76 -2.95
C ARG A 51 1.32 -15.57 -1.64
N SER A 52 0.30 -16.38 -1.49
CA SER A 52 0.26 -17.35 -0.41
C SER A 52 1.02 -18.64 -0.76
N THR A 53 1.26 -19.47 0.24
CA THR A 53 2.02 -20.73 0.12
C THR A 53 1.39 -21.78 -0.79
N ASP A 54 0.14 -21.63 -1.17
CA ASP A 54 -0.59 -22.52 -2.09
C ASP A 54 -0.47 -22.13 -3.56
N SER A 55 0.35 -21.13 -3.87
CA SER A 55 0.70 -20.79 -5.25
C SER A 55 1.45 -21.93 -5.92
N VAL A 56 1.18 -22.14 -7.21
CA VAL A 56 1.82 -23.18 -8.06
C VAL A 56 3.36 -23.12 -8.03
N THR A 57 3.91 -21.95 -7.88
CA THR A 57 5.36 -21.77 -7.87
C THR A 57 5.98 -22.07 -6.50
N GLY A 58 5.21 -22.59 -5.55
CA GLY A 58 5.68 -22.89 -4.21
C GLY A 58 6.13 -21.65 -3.44
N GLY A 59 5.67 -20.48 -3.87
CA GLY A 59 6.02 -19.21 -3.23
C GLY A 59 5.67 -19.21 -1.75
N THR A 60 6.54 -18.66 -0.95
CA THR A 60 6.26 -18.38 0.45
C THR A 60 5.42 -17.10 0.55
N ALA A 61 4.78 -16.88 1.69
CA ALA A 61 4.04 -15.64 1.94
C ALA A 61 4.90 -14.36 1.81
N THR A 62 6.21 -14.52 1.72
CA THR A 62 7.18 -13.43 1.54
C THR A 62 7.51 -13.15 0.08
N ASP A 63 7.04 -13.97 -0.86
CA ASP A 63 7.29 -13.73 -2.27
C ASP A 63 6.61 -12.44 -2.71
N ALA A 64 7.35 -11.59 -3.39
CA ALA A 64 6.81 -10.37 -3.99
C ALA A 64 5.68 -10.71 -4.96
N GLY A 65 4.63 -9.92 -4.94
CA GLY A 65 3.54 -10.05 -5.90
C GLY A 65 4.05 -9.92 -7.33
N SER A 66 3.69 -10.86 -8.19
CA SER A 66 4.10 -10.85 -9.59
C SER A 66 2.91 -11.09 -10.51
N THR A 67 2.79 -10.24 -11.51
CA THR A 67 1.82 -10.40 -12.59
C THR A 67 2.27 -11.37 -13.66
N VAL A 68 3.49 -11.89 -13.56
CA VAL A 68 4.06 -12.87 -14.48
C VAL A 68 4.46 -14.11 -13.71
N GLN A 69 3.98 -15.27 -14.14
CA GLN A 69 4.28 -16.55 -13.50
C GLN A 69 4.72 -17.57 -14.57
N PHE A 70 5.56 -18.49 -14.16
CA PHE A 70 6.07 -19.53 -15.04
C PHE A 70 5.60 -20.89 -14.54
N ILE A 71 5.12 -21.73 -15.44
CA ILE A 71 4.70 -23.09 -15.15
C ILE A 71 5.36 -24.05 -16.15
N SER A 72 5.56 -25.28 -15.70
CA SER A 72 5.95 -26.38 -16.57
C SER A 72 4.77 -26.80 -17.47
N ASP A 73 4.97 -27.81 -18.28
CA ASP A 73 3.91 -28.38 -19.08
C ASP A 73 2.89 -29.19 -18.25
N GLY A 74 1.71 -29.40 -18.81
CA GLY A 74 0.63 -30.19 -18.21
C GLY A 74 -0.49 -29.40 -17.56
N ASN A 75 -1.46 -30.11 -17.01
CA ASN A 75 -2.60 -29.51 -16.31
C ASN A 75 -2.13 -28.96 -14.96
N THR A 76 -2.33 -27.68 -14.77
CA THR A 76 -1.88 -26.96 -13.57
C THR A 76 -3.05 -26.23 -12.94
N SER A 77 -3.15 -26.31 -11.63
CA SER A 77 -4.15 -25.59 -10.83
C SER A 77 -3.48 -24.58 -9.92
N ASN A 78 -4.25 -23.66 -9.35
CA ASN A 78 -3.81 -22.66 -8.37
C ASN A 78 -2.74 -21.69 -8.91
N VAL A 79 -2.78 -21.39 -10.20
CA VAL A 79 -1.99 -20.29 -10.78
C VAL A 79 -2.71 -18.99 -10.44
N ASN A 80 -2.45 -18.47 -9.28
CA ASN A 80 -3.21 -17.36 -8.70
C ASN A 80 -2.40 -16.05 -8.68
N LEU A 81 -3.10 -14.94 -8.86
CA LEU A 81 -2.60 -13.61 -8.58
C LEU A 81 -3.31 -13.06 -7.34
N ALA A 82 -2.55 -12.67 -6.34
CA ALA A 82 -3.11 -11.93 -5.21
C ALA A 82 -3.11 -10.43 -5.53
N LEU A 83 -4.20 -9.77 -5.21
CA LEU A 83 -4.37 -8.33 -5.36
C LEU A 83 -4.67 -7.70 -4.02
N ASN A 84 -4.09 -6.54 -3.75
CA ASN A 84 -4.47 -5.68 -2.66
C ASN A 84 -4.99 -4.35 -3.21
N ARG A 85 -5.79 -3.69 -2.42
CA ARG A 85 -6.22 -2.32 -2.67
C ARG A 85 -5.56 -1.41 -1.65
N PRO A 86 -4.48 -0.69 -2.03
CA PRO A 86 -3.75 0.16 -1.07
C PRO A 86 -4.64 1.15 -0.34
N GLN A 87 -5.65 1.70 -1.00
CA GLN A 87 -6.62 2.63 -0.40
C GLN A 87 -7.43 2.01 0.74
N ASP A 88 -7.53 0.68 0.82
CA ASP A 88 -8.17 0.01 1.95
C ASP A 88 -7.31 0.08 3.22
N PHE A 89 -6.01 0.31 3.06
CA PHE A 89 -5.04 0.36 4.15
C PHE A 89 -4.50 1.76 4.38
N CYS A 90 -4.32 2.53 3.30
CA CYS A 90 -3.74 3.86 3.32
C CYS A 90 -4.38 4.71 2.21
N ALA A 91 -4.62 5.98 2.44
CA ALA A 91 -4.97 6.91 1.36
C ALA A 91 -3.78 7.08 0.40
N ASP A 92 -4.02 7.54 -0.83
CA ASP A 92 -2.95 7.74 -1.83
C ASP A 92 -1.88 8.73 -1.35
N ASN A 93 -2.26 9.68 -0.54
CA ASN A 93 -1.37 10.65 0.11
C ASN A 93 -1.85 10.86 1.56
N PRO A 94 -1.60 9.88 2.45
CA PRO A 94 -2.06 9.97 3.83
C PRO A 94 -1.34 11.09 4.56
N ASP A 95 -2.03 11.71 5.48
CA ASP A 95 -1.39 12.64 6.39
C ASP A 95 -0.52 11.88 7.41
N ILE A 96 0.67 12.39 7.63
CA ILE A 96 1.52 12.00 8.75
C ILE A 96 1.14 12.91 9.93
N CYS A 97 0.64 12.30 11.00
CA CYS A 97 0.33 13.01 12.22
C CYS A 97 1.51 12.92 13.19
N SER A 98 1.91 14.05 13.74
CA SER A 98 2.95 14.13 14.74
C SER A 98 2.53 15.04 15.89
N GLN A 99 3.22 14.92 17.00
CA GLN A 99 3.02 15.74 18.17
C GLN A 99 4.25 16.60 18.44
N LEU A 100 4.02 17.82 18.91
CA LEU A 100 5.04 18.68 19.41
C LEU A 100 5.08 18.57 20.94
N TYR A 101 6.26 18.28 21.45
CA TYR A 101 6.51 18.29 22.88
C TYR A 101 6.73 19.75 23.33
N GLY A 102 5.70 20.33 23.93
CA GLY A 102 5.76 21.69 24.46
C GLY A 102 6.18 21.69 25.92
N VAL A 103 7.04 22.63 26.32
CA VAL A 103 7.48 22.81 27.71
C VAL A 103 6.63 23.87 28.38
N GLY A 104 5.96 23.51 29.45
CA GLY A 104 5.35 24.42 30.41
C GLY A 104 4.06 25.10 29.95
N SER A 105 3.82 26.30 30.43
CA SER A 105 2.59 27.05 30.27
C SER A 105 2.45 27.84 28.96
N ALA A 106 3.34 27.63 28.01
CA ALA A 106 3.24 28.30 26.73
C ALA A 106 2.08 27.75 25.89
N ASN A 107 1.28 28.64 25.36
CA ASN A 107 0.20 28.28 24.46
C ASN A 107 0.79 27.97 23.09
N PHE A 108 1.05 26.70 22.81
CA PHE A 108 1.50 26.26 21.50
C PHE A 108 0.28 26.11 20.58
N PRO A 109 0.30 26.77 19.43
CA PRO A 109 -0.81 26.68 18.47
C PRO A 109 -0.95 25.27 17.86
N GLU A 110 0.10 24.45 17.90
CA GLU A 110 0.12 23.13 17.32
C GLU A 110 0.71 22.11 18.30
N SER A 111 -0.13 21.44 19.08
CA SER A 111 0.30 20.29 19.88
C SER A 111 0.23 18.99 19.10
N ILE A 112 -0.73 18.89 18.20
CA ILE A 112 -0.85 17.80 17.25
C ILE A 112 -1.06 18.44 15.88
N PHE A 113 -0.26 18.02 14.93
CA PHE A 113 -0.31 18.51 13.55
C PHE A 113 -0.25 17.39 12.54
N ALA A 114 -0.67 17.67 11.33
CA ALA A 114 -0.61 16.77 10.19
C ALA A 114 0.12 17.43 9.03
N VAL A 115 0.86 16.63 8.27
CA VAL A 115 1.46 16.99 6.99
C VAL A 115 1.21 15.89 5.98
N PRO A 116 0.93 16.22 4.70
CA PRO A 116 0.78 15.21 3.67
C PRO A 116 2.06 14.38 3.49
N TYR A 117 1.94 13.07 3.32
CA TYR A 117 3.09 12.18 3.09
C TYR A 117 3.96 12.62 1.91
N SER A 118 3.33 13.12 0.84
CA SER A 118 4.01 13.60 -0.36
C SER A 118 4.88 14.84 -0.14
N SER A 119 4.73 15.49 1.01
CA SER A 119 5.52 16.67 1.37
C SER A 119 7.01 16.36 1.49
N GLY A 120 7.35 15.11 1.80
CA GLY A 120 8.73 14.70 1.98
C GLY A 120 9.43 15.43 3.13
N SER A 121 10.74 15.37 3.14
CA SER A 121 11.57 16.09 4.10
C SER A 121 12.09 17.36 3.43
N THR A 122 11.43 18.47 3.61
CA THR A 122 11.94 19.77 3.16
C THR A 122 12.62 20.47 4.33
N ARG A 123 13.93 20.33 4.37
CA ARG A 123 14.76 21.15 5.23
C ARG A 123 15.10 22.45 4.52
N THR A 124 14.74 23.59 5.08
CA THR A 124 15.29 24.86 4.61
C THR A 124 16.76 24.92 4.97
N THR A 125 17.62 24.94 3.98
CA THR A 125 19.05 25.11 4.16
C THR A 125 19.37 26.51 4.68
N GLY A 126 19.92 26.61 5.87
CA GLY A 126 20.55 27.83 6.37
C GLY A 126 19.77 28.57 7.44
N GLY A 127 19.75 28.08 8.63
CA GLY A 127 19.21 28.77 9.79
C GLY A 127 19.28 27.89 11.03
N ALA A 128 19.15 28.50 12.18
CA ALA A 128 19.13 27.81 13.45
C ALA A 128 18.12 26.63 13.47
N PRO A 129 18.31 25.60 14.29
CA PRO A 129 17.57 24.33 14.26
C PRO A 129 16.10 24.42 14.69
N VAL A 130 15.53 25.59 14.67
CA VAL A 130 14.16 25.87 15.08
C VAL A 130 13.32 26.11 13.83
N ASN A 131 12.39 25.24 13.54
CA ASN A 131 11.34 25.36 12.53
C ASN A 131 11.59 24.66 11.18
N ASP A 132 12.24 23.52 11.19
CA ASP A 132 12.49 22.74 9.95
C ASP A 132 11.20 22.14 9.32
N PHE A 133 10.03 22.27 9.96
CA PHE A 133 8.76 21.71 9.49
C PHE A 133 7.73 22.74 9.00
N MET A 134 8.19 23.88 8.58
CA MET A 134 7.28 24.95 8.14
C MET A 134 6.91 24.89 6.65
N VAL A 135 7.46 23.94 5.90
CA VAL A 135 7.13 23.81 4.47
C VAL A 135 6.99 22.33 4.11
N PRO A 136 5.82 21.89 3.70
CA PRO A 136 4.59 22.65 3.55
C PRO A 136 4.00 23.04 4.91
N ALA A 137 3.09 24.03 4.88
CA ALA A 137 2.40 24.44 6.10
C ALA A 137 1.73 23.23 6.77
N THR A 138 1.93 23.11 8.08
CA THR A 138 1.29 22.09 8.90
C THR A 138 -0.20 22.37 9.03
N SER A 139 -1.01 21.32 9.11
CA SER A 139 -2.41 21.42 9.50
C SER A 139 -2.52 21.17 10.99
N SER A 140 -2.83 22.21 11.78
CA SER A 140 -3.06 22.05 13.22
C SER A 140 -4.31 21.21 13.47
N LEU A 141 -4.14 20.09 14.17
CA LEU A 141 -5.24 19.21 14.58
C LEU A 141 -5.73 19.53 16.00
N ALA A 142 -4.82 19.94 16.89
CA ALA A 142 -5.13 20.37 18.24
C ALA A 142 -4.02 21.26 18.80
N ASN A 143 -4.38 22.22 19.61
CA ASN A 143 -3.45 23.07 20.36
C ASN A 143 -3.25 22.60 21.80
N SER A 144 -2.27 23.15 22.49
CA SER A 144 -1.94 22.76 23.86
C SER A 144 -3.05 23.03 24.88
N ASN A 145 -3.91 24.01 24.64
CA ASN A 145 -5.03 24.30 25.53
C ASN A 145 -6.16 23.26 25.42
N GLN A 146 -6.21 22.54 24.29
CA GLN A 146 -7.22 21.52 24.04
C GLN A 146 -6.80 20.14 24.55
N VAL A 147 -5.52 19.81 24.37
CA VAL A 147 -5.02 18.44 24.62
C VAL A 147 -3.84 18.38 25.59
N GLY A 148 -3.35 19.53 26.07
CA GLY A 148 -2.15 19.57 26.90
C GLY A 148 -0.90 19.11 26.15
N THR A 149 0.09 18.65 26.89
CA THR A 149 1.26 17.99 26.32
C THR A 149 0.92 16.55 26.01
N THR A 150 1.13 16.12 24.79
CA THR A 150 0.81 14.77 24.34
C THR A 150 2.05 13.92 24.20
N PHE A 151 1.95 12.64 24.57
CA PHE A 151 3.07 11.72 24.54
C PHE A 151 2.88 10.56 23.56
N GLY A 152 1.66 10.24 23.17
CA GLY A 152 1.38 9.12 22.27
C GLY A 152 0.21 9.39 21.35
N LEU A 153 0.30 8.90 20.14
CA LEU A 153 -0.77 8.94 19.16
C LEU A 153 -1.15 7.52 18.76
N ALA A 154 -2.44 7.27 18.62
CA ALA A 154 -2.98 6.03 18.08
C ALA A 154 -4.13 6.34 17.13
N TYR A 155 -4.20 5.62 16.02
CA TYR A 155 -5.24 5.81 15.01
C TYR A 155 -6.15 4.59 14.92
N ARG A 156 -7.45 4.81 15.06
CA ARG A 156 -8.47 3.80 14.82
C ARG A 156 -9.06 3.97 13.44
N ARG A 157 -8.72 3.09 12.54
CA ARG A 157 -9.14 3.12 11.15
C ARG A 157 -10.67 3.04 10.98
N ALA A 158 -11.32 2.14 11.71
CA ALA A 158 -12.77 1.89 11.58
C ALA A 158 -13.61 3.15 11.84
N SER A 159 -13.20 3.99 12.77
CA SER A 159 -13.87 5.26 13.10
C SER A 159 -13.18 6.50 12.53
N ARG A 160 -12.04 6.33 11.86
CA ARG A 160 -11.18 7.43 11.38
C ARG A 160 -10.85 8.42 12.50
N SER A 161 -10.57 7.91 13.68
CA SER A 161 -10.32 8.74 14.88
C SER A 161 -8.86 8.63 15.29
N LEU A 162 -8.27 9.79 15.56
CA LEU A 162 -6.95 9.91 16.18
C LEU A 162 -7.13 10.06 17.68
N PHE A 163 -6.40 9.25 18.45
CA PHE A 163 -6.34 9.32 19.91
C PHE A 163 -4.99 9.88 20.32
N ALA A 164 -4.99 10.81 21.25
CA ALA A 164 -3.80 11.35 21.85
C ALA A 164 -3.81 11.08 23.35
N ALA A 165 -2.68 10.63 23.87
CA ALA A 165 -2.49 10.51 25.32
C ALA A 165 -1.93 11.83 25.84
N ALA A 166 -2.68 12.49 26.70
CA ALA A 166 -2.22 13.69 27.40
C ALA A 166 -1.35 13.31 28.59
N PHE A 167 -0.27 14.04 28.77
CA PHE A 167 0.57 14.01 29.96
C PHE A 167 0.19 15.22 30.82
N MET A 168 -0.17 14.97 32.05
CA MET A 168 -0.48 16.04 33.03
C MET A 168 0.79 16.46 33.77
#